data_f05627543a59b158e5b60946f5d78e71
#
_entry.id   f05627543a59b158e5b60946f5d78e71
#
_cell.length_a   1.000
_cell.length_b   1.000
_cell.length_c   1.000
_cell.angle_alpha   90.00
_cell.angle_beta   90.00
_cell.angle_gamma   90.00
#
_symmetry.space_group_name_H-M   'P 1'
#
loop_
_entity.id
_entity.type
_entity.pdbx_description
1 polymer ?
#
loop_
_entity_poly.entity_id
_entity_poly.type
_entity_poly.pdbx_seq_one_letter_code
_entity_poly.pdbx_strand_id
1 'polypeptide(L)'
;MAETISSDVIISGGGLIGQTLAIALAHHGLSSTIVDPADPIASIAPDFDGRATAIASASWRMFDVLGLTQRLAPLACPIRQIWVSDALRPGELDFVPNEDDGALGHMVENRELRLALAAAVTGSPLIRLMAPAQVISQERGAHGAVVTLADGTRLTAPLLAVCEGRRSPTRDAAGFTIAQWSYHHHALIGGFAHEKPHHNIAYEIFYSE
;
A
#
# COMPACT_ATOMS: atom_id res chain seq x y z
N MET A 1 -28.40 -6.28 -21.03
CA MET A 1 -28.29 -4.98 -20.33
C MET A 1 -26.99 -4.99 -19.59
N ALA A 2 -26.20 -3.92 -19.63
CA ALA A 2 -24.97 -3.83 -18.85
C ALA A 2 -25.29 -3.88 -17.35
N GLU A 3 -24.53 -4.65 -16.60
CA GLU A 3 -24.69 -4.75 -15.15
C GLU A 3 -24.32 -3.42 -14.49
N THR A 4 -25.12 -2.97 -13.53
CA THR A 4 -24.81 -1.79 -12.71
C THR A 4 -24.60 -2.23 -11.27
N ILE A 5 -23.44 -1.91 -10.74
CA ILE A 5 -23.02 -2.23 -9.37
C ILE A 5 -22.89 -0.93 -8.58
N SER A 6 -23.50 -0.86 -7.40
CA SER A 6 -23.42 0.30 -6.52
C SER A 6 -22.66 -0.03 -5.25
N SER A 7 -21.88 0.92 -4.76
CA SER A 7 -21.19 0.89 -3.46
C SER A 7 -21.07 2.31 -2.89
N ASP A 8 -20.65 2.45 -1.63
CA ASP A 8 -20.43 3.77 -1.02
C ASP A 8 -19.17 4.43 -1.61
N VAL A 9 -18.16 3.63 -1.97
CA VAL A 9 -16.91 4.14 -2.57
C VAL A 9 -16.46 3.22 -3.71
N ILE A 10 -16.13 3.80 -4.87
CA ILE A 10 -15.33 3.11 -5.90
C ILE A 10 -13.86 3.42 -5.64
N ILE A 11 -13.00 2.39 -5.67
CA ILE A 11 -11.56 2.53 -5.50
C ILE A 11 -10.87 2.10 -6.80
N SER A 12 -10.27 3.05 -7.51
CA SER A 12 -9.45 2.77 -8.70
C SER A 12 -8.02 2.49 -8.27
N GLY A 13 -7.60 1.23 -8.41
CA GLY A 13 -6.30 0.69 -7.99
C GLY A 13 -6.40 -0.22 -6.77
N GLY A 14 -6.10 -1.51 -6.97
CA GLY A 14 -6.13 -2.59 -5.98
C GLY A 14 -4.75 -2.92 -5.39
N GLY A 15 -3.81 -1.96 -5.41
CA GLY A 15 -2.52 -2.10 -4.74
C GLY A 15 -2.62 -2.02 -3.22
N LEU A 16 -1.47 -1.92 -2.53
CA LEU A 16 -1.42 -1.87 -1.06
C LEU A 16 -2.32 -0.76 -0.49
N ILE A 17 -2.34 0.41 -1.11
CA ILE A 17 -3.11 1.57 -0.63
C ILE A 17 -4.60 1.37 -0.84
N GLY A 18 -5.03 0.94 -2.04
CA GLY A 18 -6.45 0.75 -2.34
C GLY A 18 -7.08 -0.35 -1.50
N GLN A 19 -6.39 -1.47 -1.30
CA GLN A 19 -6.87 -2.54 -0.42
C GLN A 19 -6.93 -2.09 1.04
N THR A 20 -5.93 -1.36 1.54
CA THR A 20 -5.94 -0.81 2.90
C THR A 20 -7.11 0.15 3.10
N LEU A 21 -7.38 1.03 2.12
CA LEU A 21 -8.53 1.94 2.16
C LEU A 21 -9.85 1.17 2.21
N ALA A 22 -10.01 0.14 1.38
CA ALA A 22 -11.23 -0.67 1.36
C ALA A 22 -11.47 -1.36 2.72
N ILE A 23 -10.43 -1.91 3.33
CA ILE A 23 -10.51 -2.54 4.65
C ILE A 23 -10.89 -1.52 5.73
N ALA A 24 -10.29 -0.32 5.68
CA ALA A 24 -10.63 0.76 6.60
C ALA A 24 -12.09 1.23 6.44
N LEU A 25 -12.59 1.35 5.21
CA LEU A 25 -13.99 1.66 4.94
C LEU A 25 -14.92 0.58 5.48
N ALA A 26 -14.60 -0.69 5.22
CA ALA A 26 -15.37 -1.83 5.71
C ALA A 26 -15.39 -1.91 7.24
N HIS A 27 -14.29 -1.54 7.92
CA HIS A 27 -14.24 -1.44 9.39
C HIS A 27 -15.25 -0.42 9.93
N HIS A 28 -15.58 0.61 9.16
CA HIS A 28 -16.61 1.61 9.46
C HIS A 28 -17.98 1.31 8.84
N GLY A 29 -18.20 0.10 8.32
CA GLY A 29 -19.49 -0.32 7.75
C GLY A 29 -19.78 0.22 6.35
N LEU A 30 -18.81 0.80 5.66
CA LEU A 30 -18.96 1.32 4.30
C LEU A 30 -18.57 0.26 3.27
N SER A 31 -19.40 0.12 2.25
CA SER A 31 -19.13 -0.78 1.12
C SER A 31 -18.18 -0.14 0.10
N SER A 32 -17.35 -0.96 -0.52
CA SER A 32 -16.46 -0.49 -1.59
C SER A 32 -16.32 -1.48 -2.74
N THR A 33 -16.08 -0.94 -3.93
CA THR A 33 -15.73 -1.72 -5.12
C THR A 33 -14.34 -1.30 -5.58
N ILE A 34 -13.37 -2.21 -5.46
CA ILE A 34 -12.00 -2.02 -5.94
C ILE A 34 -11.92 -2.47 -7.40
N VAL A 35 -11.31 -1.65 -8.25
CA VAL A 35 -11.01 -2.01 -9.65
C VAL A 35 -9.50 -1.96 -9.87
N ASP A 36 -8.93 -3.03 -10.39
CA ASP A 36 -7.49 -3.08 -10.72
C ASP A 36 -7.27 -3.85 -12.03
N PRO A 37 -6.45 -3.35 -12.96
CA PRO A 37 -6.14 -4.06 -14.21
C PRO A 37 -5.19 -5.25 -14.01
N ALA A 38 -4.45 -5.31 -12.89
CA ALA A 38 -3.51 -6.38 -12.62
C ALA A 38 -4.21 -7.66 -12.14
N ASP A 39 -3.64 -8.80 -12.50
CA ASP A 39 -4.05 -10.08 -11.92
C ASP A 39 -3.62 -10.13 -10.44
N PRO A 40 -4.56 -10.27 -9.50
CA PRO A 40 -4.25 -10.35 -8.07
C PRO A 40 -3.37 -11.57 -7.72
N ILE A 41 -3.51 -12.69 -8.44
CA ILE A 41 -2.69 -13.88 -8.22
C ILE A 41 -1.24 -13.62 -8.61
N ALA A 42 -1.00 -12.97 -9.74
CA ALA A 42 0.35 -12.59 -10.16
C ALA A 42 1.03 -11.66 -9.15
N SER A 43 0.27 -10.78 -8.51
CA SER A 43 0.80 -9.80 -7.54
C SER A 43 1.31 -10.41 -6.23
N ILE A 44 0.93 -11.64 -5.91
CA ILE A 44 1.35 -12.39 -4.71
C ILE A 44 2.30 -13.54 -5.03
N ALA A 45 2.69 -13.71 -6.30
CA ALA A 45 3.64 -14.74 -6.71
C ALA A 45 4.99 -14.54 -5.97
N PRO A 46 5.71 -15.63 -5.64
CA PRO A 46 6.96 -15.56 -4.88
C PRO A 46 8.02 -14.67 -5.51
N ASP A 47 8.08 -14.63 -6.84
CA ASP A 47 9.11 -13.91 -7.60
C ASP A 47 8.68 -12.47 -7.98
N PHE A 48 7.50 -12.05 -7.57
CA PHE A 48 6.95 -10.77 -8.02
C PHE A 48 7.65 -9.56 -7.41
N ASP A 49 7.92 -9.57 -6.12
CA ASP A 49 8.45 -8.42 -5.40
C ASP A 49 9.25 -8.87 -4.16
N GLY A 50 10.56 -8.88 -4.26
CA GLY A 50 11.47 -9.22 -3.16
C GLY A 50 11.76 -8.06 -2.21
N ARG A 51 11.03 -6.94 -2.30
CA ARG A 51 11.22 -5.78 -1.43
C ARG A 51 10.50 -5.95 -0.09
N ALA A 52 11.03 -5.27 0.92
CA ALA A 52 10.34 -5.03 2.19
C ALA A 52 9.96 -3.55 2.32
N THR A 53 8.92 -3.29 3.07
CA THR A 53 8.43 -1.94 3.38
C THR A 53 8.53 -1.67 4.87
N ALA A 54 9.13 -0.54 5.23
CA ALA A 54 9.07 0.00 6.58
C ALA A 54 7.71 0.66 6.82
N ILE A 55 6.92 0.08 7.70
CA ILE A 55 5.61 0.57 8.10
C ILE A 55 5.81 1.38 9.38
N ALA A 56 5.64 2.70 9.30
CA ALA A 56 5.80 3.58 10.45
C ALA A 56 4.83 3.22 11.60
N SER A 57 5.17 3.54 12.84
CA SER A 57 4.40 3.21 14.03
C SER A 57 2.94 3.65 13.95
N ALA A 58 2.65 4.82 13.41
CA ALA A 58 1.27 5.30 13.22
C ALA A 58 0.46 4.40 12.26
N SER A 59 1.06 3.99 11.14
CA SER A 59 0.43 3.06 10.18
C SER A 59 0.29 1.66 10.76
N TRP A 60 1.24 1.23 11.59
CA TRP A 60 1.17 -0.05 12.27
C TRP A 60 0.02 -0.09 13.28
N ARG A 61 -0.19 0.99 14.05
CA ARG A 61 -1.36 1.11 14.93
C ARG A 61 -2.68 1.09 14.17
N MET A 62 -2.74 1.73 13.00
CA MET A 62 -3.90 1.62 12.12
C MET A 62 -4.12 0.15 11.69
N PHE A 63 -3.09 -0.56 11.31
CA PHE A 63 -3.18 -1.98 10.94
C PHE A 63 -3.64 -2.85 12.11
N ASP A 64 -3.29 -2.49 13.34
CA ASP A 64 -3.76 -3.18 14.53
C ASP A 64 -5.28 -3.02 14.70
N VAL A 65 -5.77 -1.80 14.61
CA VAL A 65 -7.21 -1.50 14.64
C VAL A 65 -7.97 -2.23 13.53
N LEU A 66 -7.38 -2.37 12.35
CA LEU A 66 -7.95 -3.08 11.22
C LEU A 66 -7.81 -4.62 11.32
N GLY A 67 -7.17 -5.15 12.37
CA GLY A 67 -6.95 -6.58 12.58
C GLY A 67 -5.88 -7.22 11.69
N LEU A 68 -5.10 -6.43 10.96
CA LEU A 68 -4.05 -6.93 10.05
C LEU A 68 -2.79 -7.40 10.79
N THR A 69 -2.51 -6.83 11.96
CA THR A 69 -1.31 -7.16 12.75
C THR A 69 -1.31 -8.59 13.25
N GLN A 70 -2.46 -9.21 13.46
CA GLN A 70 -2.55 -10.62 13.89
C GLN A 70 -1.79 -11.55 12.91
N ARG A 71 -1.84 -11.23 11.63
CA ARG A 71 -1.13 -12.00 10.59
C ARG A 71 0.29 -11.47 10.35
N LEU A 72 0.50 -10.17 10.43
CA LEU A 72 1.75 -9.52 10.05
C LEU A 72 2.80 -9.55 11.16
N ALA A 73 2.41 -9.43 12.43
CA ALA A 73 3.34 -9.32 13.54
C ALA A 73 4.35 -10.48 13.65
N PRO A 74 3.97 -11.76 13.43
CA PRO A 74 4.94 -12.87 13.45
C PRO A 74 5.97 -12.82 12.33
N LEU A 75 5.71 -12.07 11.26
CA LEU A 75 6.53 -11.96 10.05
C LEU A 75 7.25 -10.61 9.96
N ALA A 76 6.95 -9.70 10.87
CA ALA A 76 7.47 -8.35 10.89
C ALA A 76 8.72 -8.24 11.76
N CYS A 77 9.67 -7.42 11.32
CA CYS A 77 10.84 -7.07 12.12
C CYS A 77 10.65 -5.65 12.68
N PRO A 78 10.57 -5.44 14.02
CA PRO A 78 10.45 -4.12 14.59
C PRO A 78 11.73 -3.30 14.35
N ILE A 79 11.58 -2.04 14.00
CA ILE A 79 12.66 -1.07 13.88
C ILE A 79 12.78 -0.37 15.24
N ARG A 80 13.77 -0.73 16.04
CA ARG A 80 13.96 -0.19 17.38
C ARG A 80 14.87 1.03 17.42
N GLN A 81 15.62 1.23 16.35
CA GLN A 81 16.56 2.33 16.21
C GLN A 81 16.82 2.59 14.74
N ILE A 82 16.93 3.85 14.34
CA ILE A 82 17.49 4.26 13.06
C ILE A 82 18.78 5.01 13.37
N TRP A 83 19.88 4.47 12.89
CA TRP A 83 21.20 5.03 13.08
C TRP A 83 21.71 5.61 11.77
N VAL A 84 21.96 6.91 11.78
CA VAL A 84 22.41 7.64 10.59
C VAL A 84 23.85 8.11 10.82
N SER A 85 24.71 7.89 9.85
CA SER A 85 26.10 8.35 9.93
C SER A 85 26.66 8.85 8.61
N ASP A 86 27.64 9.73 8.70
CA ASP A 86 28.53 10.12 7.61
C ASP A 86 29.75 9.19 7.61
N ALA A 87 29.88 8.38 6.57
CA ALA A 87 30.79 7.25 6.50
C ALA A 87 30.55 6.27 7.69
N LEU A 88 31.60 5.71 8.25
CA LEU A 88 31.50 4.80 9.40
C LEU A 88 31.79 5.50 10.75
N ARG A 89 31.60 6.81 10.82
CA ARG A 89 31.77 7.55 12.08
C ARG A 89 30.62 7.25 13.03
N PRO A 90 30.90 6.98 14.32
CA PRO A 90 29.85 6.64 15.27
C PRO A 90 28.90 7.82 15.53
N GLY A 91 27.56 7.55 15.40
CA GLY A 91 26.53 8.26 16.14
C GLY A 91 26.37 9.75 15.87
N GLU A 92 26.27 10.17 14.60
CA GLU A 92 25.94 11.58 14.33
C GLU A 92 24.43 11.87 14.54
N LEU A 93 23.55 10.89 14.22
CA LEU A 93 22.11 11.05 14.44
C LEU A 93 21.47 9.69 14.77
N ASP A 94 20.74 9.68 15.85
CA ASP A 94 20.13 8.47 16.39
C ASP A 94 18.64 8.72 16.69
N PHE A 95 17.78 7.90 16.08
CA PHE A 95 16.34 7.93 16.34
C PHE A 95 15.96 6.68 17.13
N VAL A 96 15.35 6.90 18.28
CA VAL A 96 14.78 5.85 19.12
C VAL A 96 13.28 6.12 19.32
N PRO A 97 12.47 5.09 19.53
CA PRO A 97 11.05 5.28 19.80
C PRO A 97 10.83 5.97 21.14
N ASN A 98 9.70 6.66 21.28
CA ASN A 98 9.23 7.07 22.60
C ASN A 98 8.87 5.83 23.42
N GLU A 99 8.84 5.97 24.76
CA GLU A 99 8.55 4.87 25.69
C GLU A 99 7.24 4.14 25.37
N ASP A 100 6.21 4.87 24.90
CA ASP A 100 4.89 4.33 24.57
C ASP A 100 4.80 3.67 23.18
N ASP A 101 5.72 3.96 22.26
CA ASP A 101 5.63 3.49 20.86
C ASP A 101 6.21 2.09 20.63
N GLY A 102 7.09 1.62 21.50
CA GLY A 102 7.73 0.29 21.43
C GLY A 102 8.66 0.09 20.24
N ALA A 103 8.36 0.63 19.08
CA ALA A 103 9.18 0.63 17.87
C ALA A 103 8.86 1.85 16.98
N LEU A 104 9.85 2.32 16.22
CA LEU A 104 9.68 3.40 15.22
C LEU A 104 8.79 2.94 14.05
N GLY A 105 8.77 1.65 13.80
CA GLY A 105 8.01 1.00 12.77
C GLY A 105 8.33 -0.48 12.68
N HIS A 106 7.81 -1.12 11.65
CA HIS A 106 8.01 -2.54 11.40
C HIS A 106 8.40 -2.77 9.94
N MET A 107 9.47 -3.50 9.70
CA MET A 107 9.84 -3.96 8.37
C MET A 107 9.02 -5.21 8.03
N VAL A 108 8.31 -5.18 6.90
CA VAL A 108 7.48 -6.29 6.44
C VAL A 108 7.78 -6.55 4.96
N GLU A 109 7.93 -7.80 4.57
CA GLU A 109 8.04 -8.14 3.16
C GLU A 109 6.75 -7.77 2.41
N ASN A 110 6.90 -7.13 1.25
CA ASN A 110 5.75 -6.69 0.46
C ASN A 110 4.81 -7.83 0.09
N ARG A 111 5.34 -9.01 -0.13
CA ARG A 111 4.56 -10.21 -0.42
C ARG A 111 3.64 -10.57 0.74
N GLU A 112 4.15 -10.60 1.96
CA GLU A 112 3.35 -10.92 3.15
C GLU A 112 2.28 -9.84 3.43
N LEU A 113 2.64 -8.58 3.20
CA LEU A 113 1.69 -7.48 3.28
C LEU A 113 0.54 -7.64 2.25
N ARG A 114 0.86 -8.00 0.99
CA ARG A 114 -0.15 -8.28 -0.05
C ARG A 114 -1.04 -9.47 0.32
N LEU A 115 -0.46 -10.54 0.84
CA LEU A 115 -1.21 -11.72 1.28
C LEU A 115 -2.17 -11.40 2.43
N ALA A 116 -1.73 -10.59 3.41
CA ALA A 116 -2.57 -10.17 4.51
C ALA A 116 -3.75 -9.31 4.04
N LEU A 117 -3.48 -8.33 3.18
CA LEU A 117 -4.50 -7.46 2.62
C LEU A 117 -5.49 -8.23 1.74
N ALA A 118 -5.00 -9.09 0.85
CA ALA A 118 -5.85 -9.91 -0.02
C ALA A 118 -6.78 -10.83 0.79
N ALA A 119 -6.28 -11.42 1.87
CA ALA A 119 -7.10 -12.23 2.76
C ALA A 119 -8.20 -11.40 3.46
N ALA A 120 -7.87 -10.20 3.93
CA ALA A 120 -8.83 -9.29 4.56
C ALA A 120 -9.89 -8.79 3.57
N VAL A 121 -9.49 -8.44 2.34
CA VAL A 121 -10.41 -8.04 1.26
C VAL A 121 -11.37 -9.18 0.91
N THR A 122 -10.85 -10.40 0.72
CA THR A 122 -11.67 -11.57 0.38
C THR A 122 -12.61 -11.98 1.52
N GLY A 123 -12.20 -11.76 2.77
CA GLY A 123 -12.99 -12.09 3.96
C GLY A 123 -14.12 -11.10 4.27
N SER A 124 -14.18 -9.94 3.62
CA SER A 124 -15.16 -8.90 3.90
C SER A 124 -16.33 -8.91 2.90
N PRO A 125 -17.58 -9.05 3.35
CA PRO A 125 -18.75 -8.95 2.49
C PRO A 125 -19.00 -7.53 1.98
N LEU A 126 -18.38 -6.51 2.58
CA LEU A 126 -18.50 -5.10 2.19
C LEU A 126 -17.52 -4.69 1.08
N ILE A 127 -16.58 -5.56 0.71
CA ILE A 127 -15.56 -5.25 -0.30
C ILE A 127 -15.76 -6.14 -1.52
N ARG A 128 -15.95 -5.52 -2.67
CA ARG A 128 -15.94 -6.21 -3.96
C ARG A 128 -14.64 -5.93 -4.68
N LEU A 129 -13.89 -6.96 -5.04
CA LEU A 129 -12.68 -6.83 -5.86
C LEU A 129 -13.02 -7.25 -7.31
N MET A 130 -12.81 -6.32 -8.23
CA MET A 130 -12.88 -6.55 -9.68
C MET A 130 -11.48 -6.43 -10.27
N ALA A 131 -10.81 -7.57 -10.38
CA ALA A 131 -9.45 -7.70 -10.91
C ALA A 131 -9.24 -9.11 -11.51
N PRO A 132 -8.70 -9.20 -12.72
CA PRO A 132 -8.30 -8.10 -13.57
C PRO A 132 -9.50 -7.39 -14.21
N ALA A 133 -9.57 -6.05 -14.11
CA ALA A 133 -10.61 -5.25 -14.74
C ALA A 133 -10.07 -3.86 -15.10
N GLN A 134 -10.40 -3.38 -16.29
CA GLN A 134 -9.89 -2.12 -16.81
C GLN A 134 -10.98 -1.06 -16.84
N VAL A 135 -10.71 0.09 -16.25
CA VAL A 135 -11.53 1.29 -16.38
C VAL A 135 -11.32 1.90 -17.76
N ILE A 136 -12.39 2.15 -18.50
CA ILE A 136 -12.37 2.81 -19.82
C ILE A 136 -12.95 4.22 -19.81
N SER A 137 -13.84 4.53 -18.86
CA SER A 137 -14.34 5.89 -18.68
C SER A 137 -14.74 6.18 -17.25
N GLN A 138 -14.72 7.45 -16.89
CA GLN A 138 -15.13 7.96 -15.59
C GLN A 138 -15.90 9.27 -15.78
N GLU A 139 -17.07 9.34 -15.17
CA GLU A 139 -17.88 10.54 -15.08
C GLU A 139 -17.98 10.95 -13.61
N ARG A 140 -17.80 12.21 -13.32
CA ARG A 140 -17.81 12.77 -11.96
C ARG A 140 -18.68 14.02 -11.94
N GLY A 141 -19.53 14.14 -10.95
CA GLY A 141 -20.46 15.28 -10.85
C GLY A 141 -20.99 15.44 -9.42
N ALA A 142 -21.95 16.35 -9.28
CA ALA A 142 -22.58 16.65 -7.99
C ALA A 142 -23.29 15.46 -7.34
N HIS A 143 -23.62 14.43 -8.11
CA HIS A 143 -24.34 13.24 -7.65
C HIS A 143 -23.46 12.01 -7.47
N GLY A 144 -22.13 12.17 -7.53
CA GLY A 144 -21.17 11.09 -7.37
C GLY A 144 -20.37 10.78 -8.62
N ALA A 145 -19.87 9.55 -8.70
CA ALA A 145 -19.06 9.04 -9.79
C ALA A 145 -19.71 7.83 -10.46
N VAL A 146 -19.51 7.74 -11.78
CA VAL A 146 -19.83 6.56 -12.59
C VAL A 146 -18.55 6.11 -13.28
N VAL A 147 -18.19 4.85 -13.12
CA VAL A 147 -17.02 4.23 -13.75
C VAL A 147 -17.51 3.12 -14.67
N THR A 148 -17.06 3.11 -15.92
CA THR A 148 -17.36 2.06 -16.89
C THR A 148 -16.13 1.19 -17.13
N LEU A 149 -16.33 -0.11 -17.06
CA LEU A 149 -15.29 -1.10 -17.30
C LEU A 149 -15.28 -1.57 -18.75
N ALA A 150 -14.20 -2.19 -19.18
CA ALA A 150 -14.02 -2.66 -20.56
C ALA A 150 -15.04 -3.72 -21.00
N ASP A 151 -15.61 -4.47 -20.08
CA ASP A 151 -16.67 -5.44 -20.32
C ASP A 151 -18.08 -4.83 -20.38
N GLY A 152 -18.18 -3.50 -20.21
CA GLY A 152 -19.43 -2.76 -20.19
C GLY A 152 -20.09 -2.64 -18.81
N THR A 153 -19.55 -3.26 -17.77
CA THR A 153 -20.04 -3.09 -16.40
C THR A 153 -19.95 -1.64 -15.96
N ARG A 154 -21.00 -1.15 -15.30
CA ARG A 154 -21.06 0.21 -14.76
C ARG A 154 -21.02 0.16 -13.24
N LEU A 155 -20.11 0.92 -12.65
CA LEU A 155 -20.00 1.11 -11.21
C LEU A 155 -20.50 2.50 -10.85
N THR A 156 -21.26 2.60 -9.76
CA THR A 156 -21.78 3.89 -9.27
C THR A 156 -21.47 4.04 -7.78
N ALA A 157 -21.04 5.22 -7.38
CA ALA A 157 -20.79 5.56 -5.97
C ALA A 157 -20.86 7.07 -5.73
N PRO A 158 -21.16 7.52 -4.51
CA PRO A 158 -20.99 8.91 -4.12
C PRO A 158 -19.55 9.42 -4.26
N LEU A 159 -18.54 8.53 -4.09
CA LEU A 159 -17.13 8.88 -4.11
C LEU A 159 -16.31 7.91 -4.97
N LEU A 160 -15.39 8.48 -5.76
CA LEU A 160 -14.31 7.75 -6.42
C LEU A 160 -12.97 8.08 -5.75
N ALA A 161 -12.35 7.09 -5.13
CA ALA A 161 -11.01 7.17 -4.55
C ALA A 161 -9.97 6.64 -5.55
N VAL A 162 -8.99 7.47 -5.90
CA VAL A 162 -7.98 7.14 -6.92
C VAL A 162 -6.70 6.67 -6.24
N CYS A 163 -6.45 5.36 -6.31
CA CYS A 163 -5.30 4.67 -5.69
C CYS A 163 -4.37 4.02 -6.74
N GLU A 164 -4.29 4.58 -7.94
CA GLU A 164 -3.60 4.05 -9.13
C GLU A 164 -2.05 4.16 -9.05
N GLY A 165 -1.52 4.73 -7.99
CA GLY A 165 -0.08 4.88 -7.80
C GLY A 165 0.55 6.01 -8.64
N ARG A 166 1.86 5.88 -8.92
CA ARG A 166 2.65 6.93 -9.57
C ARG A 166 2.16 7.31 -10.97
N ARG A 167 1.70 6.33 -11.73
CA ARG A 167 1.23 6.49 -13.12
C ARG A 167 -0.28 6.48 -13.14
N SER A 168 -0.90 7.49 -12.53
CA SER A 168 -2.36 7.57 -12.43
C SER A 168 -2.96 8.28 -13.65
N PRO A 169 -3.61 7.56 -14.56
CA PRO A 169 -4.30 8.17 -15.69
C PRO A 169 -5.48 9.04 -15.24
N THR A 170 -6.14 8.67 -14.14
CA THR A 170 -7.24 9.47 -13.58
C THR A 170 -6.77 10.81 -13.04
N ARG A 171 -5.63 10.86 -12.36
CA ARG A 171 -5.01 12.12 -11.93
C ARG A 171 -4.71 13.02 -13.12
N ASP A 172 -4.09 12.45 -14.16
CA ASP A 172 -3.68 13.20 -15.35
C ASP A 172 -4.90 13.71 -16.11
N ALA A 173 -5.96 12.90 -16.27
CA ALA A 173 -7.23 13.30 -16.85
C ALA A 173 -7.99 14.35 -16.02
N ALA A 174 -7.72 14.43 -14.71
CA ALA A 174 -8.27 15.47 -13.85
C ALA A 174 -7.51 16.81 -13.91
N GLY A 175 -6.42 16.88 -14.69
CA GLY A 175 -5.64 18.10 -14.89
C GLY A 175 -4.65 18.40 -13.75
N PHE A 176 -4.40 17.45 -12.84
CA PHE A 176 -3.39 17.65 -11.82
C PHE A 176 -1.98 17.53 -12.42
N THR A 177 -1.18 18.54 -12.17
CA THR A 177 0.24 18.53 -12.55
C THR A 177 1.10 18.02 -11.40
N ILE A 178 2.15 17.26 -11.74
CA ILE A 178 3.16 16.80 -10.79
C ILE A 178 4.52 17.39 -11.15
N ALA A 179 5.30 17.78 -10.13
CA ALA A 179 6.72 18.04 -10.33
C ALA A 179 7.46 16.69 -10.37
N GLN A 180 8.23 16.46 -11.41
CA GLN A 180 8.98 15.22 -11.58
C GLN A 180 10.37 15.54 -12.12
N TRP A 181 11.40 14.92 -11.52
CA TRP A 181 12.77 14.97 -11.98
C TRP A 181 13.46 13.62 -11.77
N SER A 182 14.57 13.41 -12.45
CA SER A 182 15.40 12.22 -12.32
C SER A 182 16.74 12.58 -11.66
N TYR A 183 17.15 11.76 -10.71
CA TYR A 183 18.47 11.92 -10.08
C TYR A 183 19.60 11.23 -10.85
N HIS A 184 19.30 10.44 -11.89
CA HIS A 184 20.27 9.60 -12.61
C HIS A 184 21.02 8.58 -11.74
N HIS A 185 20.42 8.19 -10.63
CA HIS A 185 20.96 7.20 -9.70
C HIS A 185 20.21 5.88 -9.84
N HIS A 186 20.89 4.78 -9.49
CA HIS A 186 20.31 3.45 -9.41
C HIS A 186 20.38 2.95 -7.97
N ALA A 187 19.29 2.40 -7.49
CA ALA A 187 19.24 1.72 -6.20
C ALA A 187 19.35 0.20 -6.42
N LEU A 188 20.24 -0.44 -5.70
CA LEU A 188 20.32 -1.90 -5.63
C LEU A 188 19.55 -2.35 -4.38
N ILE A 189 18.65 -3.31 -4.56
CA ILE A 189 17.85 -3.85 -3.47
C ILE A 189 18.13 -5.35 -3.39
N GLY A 190 18.37 -5.84 -2.17
CA GLY A 190 18.62 -7.26 -1.96
C GLY A 190 18.32 -7.67 -0.52
N GLY A 191 17.97 -8.93 -0.32
CA GLY A 191 17.84 -9.57 0.98
C GLY A 191 19.05 -10.48 1.24
N PHE A 192 19.62 -10.40 2.43
CA PHE A 192 20.81 -11.18 2.80
C PHE A 192 20.59 -11.90 4.13
N ALA A 193 20.91 -13.17 4.17
CA ALA A 193 21.06 -13.88 5.44
C ALA A 193 22.44 -13.56 6.04
N HIS A 194 22.48 -13.33 7.35
CA HIS A 194 23.72 -13.03 8.06
C HIS A 194 23.78 -13.74 9.41
N GLU A 195 24.99 -13.98 9.88
CA GLU A 195 25.24 -14.74 11.13
C GLU A 195 25.13 -13.86 12.39
N LYS A 196 25.46 -12.57 12.27
CA LYS A 196 25.45 -11.64 13.39
C LYS A 196 24.08 -11.01 13.57
N PRO A 197 23.59 -10.84 14.82
CA PRO A 197 22.33 -10.17 15.06
C PRO A 197 22.40 -8.69 14.62
N HIS A 198 21.36 -8.20 13.93
CA HIS A 198 21.23 -6.79 13.52
C HIS A 198 20.60 -5.91 14.62
N HIS A 199 20.21 -6.47 15.76
CA HIS A 199 19.63 -5.79 16.91
C HIS A 199 18.39 -4.92 16.60
N ASN A 200 17.73 -5.15 15.47
CA ASN A 200 16.59 -4.36 14.99
C ASN A 200 16.94 -2.88 14.74
N ILE A 201 18.16 -2.62 14.32
CA ILE A 201 18.67 -1.31 13.97
C ILE A 201 18.62 -1.16 12.45
N ALA A 202 18.01 -0.08 11.96
CA ALA A 202 18.10 0.36 10.58
C ALA A 202 19.32 1.30 10.45
N TYR A 203 20.28 0.93 9.61
CA TYR A 203 21.49 1.71 9.37
C TYR A 203 21.35 2.50 8.07
N GLU A 204 21.53 3.81 8.14
CA GLU A 204 21.66 4.71 7.01
C GLU A 204 23.06 5.33 7.01
N ILE A 205 23.89 4.90 6.08
CA ILE A 205 25.29 5.33 6.01
C ILE A 205 25.50 6.08 4.71
N PHE A 206 25.82 7.36 4.82
CA PHE A 206 26.14 8.21 3.68
C PHE A 206 27.67 8.22 3.48
N TYR A 207 28.11 7.89 2.28
CA TYR A 207 29.51 8.00 1.91
C TYR A 207 29.69 9.22 1.02
N SER A 208 30.74 10.01 1.25
CA SER A 208 31.18 11.00 0.27
C SER A 208 31.71 10.28 -0.98
N GLU A 209 31.44 10.81 -2.16
CA GLU A 209 32.03 10.38 -3.42
C GLU A 209 33.54 10.58 -3.41
#